data_0f412b19c4eb7a84e6905c76456b2500
#
_entry.id   0f412b19c4eb7a84e6905c76456b2500
#
_cell.length_a   1.000
_cell.length_b   1.000
_cell.length_c   1.000
_cell.angle_alpha   90.00
_cell.angle_beta   90.00
_cell.angle_gamma   90.00
#
_symmetry.space_group_name_H-M   'P 1'
#
loop_
_entity.id
_entity.type
_entity.pdbx_description
1 polymer ?
#
loop_
_entity_poly.entity_id
_entity_poly.type
_entity_poly.pdbx_seq_one_letter_code
_entity_poly.pdbx_strand_id
1 'polypeptide(L)'
;MIALRPDLVLVAGDVFHSSRPTNAAILHAFRQFLRLRTELPNAPVVIVAGDHDTPRTTESGSIMGLFEQIGIKVAVSEAKPFFFEHLGVSVLAVPDVPGPIPQFTADSRARHNILLIHADVDDVVPRYYADLDRATVRVARKDLRLEQWSYVALGHYHVYQRVAENAFYSGSLDYTSLNVWYDLAEQHKKGKGFIEVDLATGKHEFHSVQPSREFLELREIQARNMSVAEIDAAIRREVERVRGGIDDKVVRLTIRDIPRHVARELDHRALREYKKRALSFHLDARKPEIARRDVAGAPSRRPSLADVVRGQLSARPIPADLDRARLVELGMKYLEDADAFPPPAAAVADSDG
;
A
#
# COMPACT_ATOMS: atom_id res chain seq x y z
N MET A 1 -1.15 -3.56 -23.40
CA MET A 1 -2.60 -3.80 -23.37
C MET A 1 -3.27 -3.57 -24.72
N ILE A 2 -3.28 -2.36 -25.34
CA ILE A 2 -3.95 -2.11 -26.65
C ILE A 2 -3.49 -3.08 -27.73
N ALA A 3 -2.19 -3.39 -27.80
CA ALA A 3 -1.63 -4.31 -28.79
C ALA A 3 -2.13 -5.77 -28.66
N LEU A 4 -2.57 -6.17 -27.48
CA LEU A 4 -3.14 -7.49 -27.22
C LEU A 4 -4.59 -7.62 -27.70
N ARG A 5 -5.27 -6.48 -27.95
CA ARG A 5 -6.68 -6.41 -28.38
C ARG A 5 -7.63 -7.25 -27.50
N PRO A 6 -7.65 -7.03 -26.18
CA PRO A 6 -8.53 -7.79 -25.29
C PRO A 6 -10.01 -7.53 -25.61
N ASP A 7 -10.85 -8.53 -25.32
CA ASP A 7 -12.32 -8.41 -25.46
C ASP A 7 -12.96 -7.63 -24.31
N LEU A 8 -12.29 -7.53 -23.16
CA LEU A 8 -12.74 -6.83 -21.95
C LEU A 8 -11.54 -6.30 -21.17
N VAL A 9 -11.66 -5.10 -20.61
CA VAL A 9 -10.62 -4.51 -19.75
C VAL A 9 -11.19 -4.27 -18.36
N LEU A 10 -10.48 -4.74 -17.34
CA LEU A 10 -10.83 -4.58 -15.93
C LEU A 10 -9.79 -3.70 -15.23
N VAL A 11 -10.27 -2.73 -14.43
CA VAL A 11 -9.42 -1.86 -13.60
C VAL A 11 -9.89 -1.99 -12.15
N ALA A 12 -9.06 -2.61 -11.34
CA ALA A 12 -9.42 -3.00 -9.98
C ALA A 12 -9.16 -1.89 -8.93
N GLY A 13 -9.42 -0.63 -9.29
CA GLY A 13 -9.36 0.53 -8.39
C GLY A 13 -8.02 1.26 -8.38
N ASP A 14 -7.98 2.32 -7.57
CA ASP A 14 -6.84 3.22 -7.36
C ASP A 14 -6.26 3.79 -8.66
N VAL A 15 -7.16 4.32 -9.50
CA VAL A 15 -6.76 5.06 -10.71
C VAL A 15 -5.99 6.30 -10.33
N PHE A 16 -6.31 6.91 -9.21
CA PHE A 16 -5.63 8.06 -8.64
C PHE A 16 -5.08 7.75 -7.24
N HIS A 17 -4.01 8.45 -6.87
CA HIS A 17 -3.44 8.37 -5.52
C HIS A 17 -4.29 9.09 -4.45
N SER A 18 -5.28 9.85 -4.85
CA SER A 18 -6.11 10.66 -3.95
C SER A 18 -7.47 10.90 -4.57
N SER A 19 -8.52 10.93 -3.76
CA SER A 19 -9.88 11.28 -4.18
C SER A 19 -10.02 12.71 -4.73
N ARG A 20 -9.00 13.56 -4.56
CA ARG A 20 -8.88 14.90 -5.15
C ARG A 20 -7.57 15.02 -5.94
N PRO A 21 -7.48 14.37 -7.10
CA PRO A 21 -6.27 14.42 -7.91
C PRO A 21 -6.06 15.81 -8.52
N THR A 22 -4.82 16.09 -8.93
CA THR A 22 -4.52 17.33 -9.65
C THR A 22 -5.16 17.35 -11.03
N ASN A 23 -5.45 18.52 -11.56
CA ASN A 23 -5.98 18.66 -12.92
C ASN A 23 -5.09 18.00 -13.97
N ALA A 24 -3.77 18.02 -13.79
CA ALA A 24 -2.82 17.36 -14.69
C ALA A 24 -3.01 15.83 -14.67
N ALA A 25 -3.19 15.23 -13.49
CA ALA A 25 -3.45 13.79 -13.36
C ALA A 25 -4.79 13.41 -13.98
N ILE A 26 -5.85 14.21 -13.73
CA ILE A 26 -7.19 13.99 -14.32
C ILE A 26 -7.10 14.00 -15.84
N LEU A 27 -6.50 15.04 -16.43
CA LEU A 27 -6.35 15.17 -17.89
C LEU A 27 -5.52 14.04 -18.49
N HIS A 28 -4.46 13.62 -17.79
CA HIS A 28 -3.65 12.49 -18.24
C HIS A 28 -4.45 11.19 -18.26
N ALA A 29 -5.08 10.82 -17.15
CA ALA A 29 -5.91 9.62 -17.05
C ALA A 29 -7.05 9.63 -18.09
N PHE A 30 -7.77 10.74 -18.20
CA PHE A 30 -8.84 10.89 -19.19
C PHE A 30 -8.36 10.65 -20.61
N ARG A 31 -7.22 11.24 -21.01
CA ARG A 31 -6.62 11.03 -22.35
C ARG A 31 -6.26 9.57 -22.60
N GLN A 32 -5.69 8.88 -21.57
CA GLN A 32 -5.30 7.47 -21.72
C GLN A 32 -6.54 6.56 -21.84
N PHE A 33 -7.59 6.78 -21.04
CA PHE A 33 -8.83 6.02 -21.16
C PHE A 33 -9.59 6.34 -22.46
N LEU A 34 -9.60 7.59 -22.90
CA LEU A 34 -10.17 7.96 -24.19
C LEU A 34 -9.42 7.26 -25.33
N ARG A 35 -8.08 7.25 -25.28
CA ARG A 35 -7.27 6.51 -26.25
C ARG A 35 -7.61 5.02 -26.24
N LEU A 36 -7.71 4.41 -25.04
CA LEU A 36 -8.07 3.00 -24.89
C LEU A 36 -9.43 2.72 -25.56
N ARG A 37 -10.43 3.56 -25.31
CA ARG A 37 -11.76 3.45 -25.93
C ARG A 37 -11.75 3.63 -27.43
N THR A 38 -10.92 4.54 -27.93
CA THR A 38 -10.80 4.81 -29.39
C THR A 38 -10.12 3.64 -30.11
N GLU A 39 -9.07 3.09 -29.54
CA GLU A 39 -8.29 1.99 -30.13
C GLU A 39 -8.99 0.62 -30.00
N LEU A 40 -9.85 0.47 -28.96
CA LEU A 40 -10.60 -0.75 -28.66
C LEU A 40 -12.10 -0.44 -28.52
N PRO A 41 -12.78 -0.01 -29.58
CA PRO A 41 -14.18 0.47 -29.52
C PRO A 41 -15.17 -0.60 -29.04
N ASN A 42 -14.90 -1.86 -29.34
CA ASN A 42 -15.77 -3.00 -29.01
C ASN A 42 -15.46 -3.64 -27.66
N ALA A 43 -14.32 -3.34 -27.04
CA ALA A 43 -13.95 -3.89 -25.74
C ALA A 43 -14.55 -3.02 -24.63
N PRO A 44 -15.51 -3.51 -23.83
CA PRO A 44 -15.94 -2.80 -22.64
C PRO A 44 -14.79 -2.58 -21.67
N VAL A 45 -14.84 -1.46 -20.95
CA VAL A 45 -13.91 -1.18 -19.85
C VAL A 45 -14.75 -1.07 -18.58
N VAL A 46 -14.38 -1.80 -17.53
CA VAL A 46 -15.05 -1.76 -16.22
C VAL A 46 -14.04 -1.32 -15.17
N ILE A 47 -14.39 -0.32 -14.39
CA ILE A 47 -13.55 0.23 -13.31
C ILE A 47 -14.34 0.15 -11.99
N VAL A 48 -13.68 -0.25 -10.92
CA VAL A 48 -14.16 -0.05 -9.54
C VAL A 48 -13.36 1.09 -8.90
N ALA A 49 -13.97 1.83 -7.99
CA ALA A 49 -13.22 2.77 -7.16
C ALA A 49 -12.46 2.01 -6.07
N GLY A 50 -11.19 2.39 -5.85
CA GLY A 50 -10.40 1.95 -4.71
C GLY A 50 -10.54 2.90 -3.52
N ASP A 51 -9.84 2.63 -2.44
CA ASP A 51 -9.84 3.46 -1.21
C ASP A 51 -9.26 4.85 -1.46
N HIS A 52 -8.30 4.98 -2.40
CA HIS A 52 -7.75 6.27 -2.82
C HIS A 52 -8.68 7.05 -3.76
N ASP A 53 -9.56 6.40 -4.52
CA ASP A 53 -10.53 7.04 -5.42
C ASP A 53 -11.83 7.45 -4.72
N THR A 54 -12.11 6.85 -3.55
CA THR A 54 -13.36 7.01 -2.82
C THR A 54 -13.31 8.29 -1.95
N PRO A 55 -14.23 9.26 -2.15
CA PRO A 55 -14.32 10.43 -1.28
C PRO A 55 -14.71 10.04 0.14
N ARG A 56 -14.10 10.69 1.13
CA ARG A 56 -14.45 10.46 2.56
C ARG A 56 -15.84 10.98 2.95
N THR A 57 -16.47 11.81 2.10
CA THR A 57 -17.81 12.37 2.31
C THR A 57 -18.65 12.15 1.07
N THR A 58 -19.92 11.79 1.27
CA THR A 58 -20.89 11.53 0.19
C THR A 58 -21.25 12.77 -0.64
N GLU A 59 -21.02 13.96 -0.09
CA GLU A 59 -21.37 15.24 -0.74
C GLU A 59 -20.46 15.61 -1.93
N SER A 60 -19.26 15.09 -1.99
CA SER A 60 -18.26 15.54 -2.99
C SER A 60 -18.25 14.75 -4.29
N GLY A 61 -19.09 13.77 -4.50
CA GLY A 61 -19.04 12.93 -5.71
C GLY A 61 -17.66 12.38 -6.05
N SER A 62 -17.54 11.29 -6.75
CA SER A 62 -16.24 10.77 -7.17
C SER A 62 -15.85 11.29 -8.56
N ILE A 63 -14.59 11.66 -8.73
CA ILE A 63 -14.00 12.00 -10.03
C ILE A 63 -14.10 10.85 -11.04
N MET A 64 -14.26 9.62 -10.56
CA MET A 64 -14.38 8.42 -11.39
C MET A 64 -15.60 8.45 -12.32
N GLY A 65 -16.68 9.17 -11.94
CA GLY A 65 -17.85 9.40 -12.79
C GLY A 65 -17.52 10.12 -14.12
N LEU A 66 -16.38 10.81 -14.21
CA LEU A 66 -15.93 11.41 -15.47
C LEU A 66 -15.73 10.37 -16.57
N PHE A 67 -15.28 9.17 -16.22
CA PHE A 67 -15.00 8.11 -17.20
C PHE A 67 -16.28 7.51 -17.81
N GLU A 68 -17.42 7.63 -17.12
CA GLU A 68 -18.72 7.22 -17.68
C GLU A 68 -19.08 8.03 -18.94
N GLN A 69 -18.62 9.30 -19.03
CA GLN A 69 -18.88 10.17 -20.19
C GLN A 69 -18.21 9.68 -21.48
N ILE A 70 -17.22 8.80 -21.38
CA ILE A 70 -16.55 8.15 -22.52
C ILE A 70 -16.92 6.67 -22.65
N GLY A 71 -18.06 6.26 -22.05
CA GLY A 71 -18.63 4.92 -22.19
C GLY A 71 -17.94 3.82 -21.37
N ILE A 72 -17.18 4.19 -20.34
CA ILE A 72 -16.61 3.24 -19.37
C ILE A 72 -17.67 2.92 -18.32
N LYS A 73 -17.72 1.67 -17.87
CA LYS A 73 -18.58 1.24 -16.77
C LYS A 73 -17.87 1.45 -15.44
N VAL A 74 -18.46 2.20 -14.52
CA VAL A 74 -17.82 2.54 -13.24
C VAL A 74 -18.72 2.16 -12.06
N ALA A 75 -18.16 1.47 -11.07
CA ALA A 75 -18.75 1.25 -9.76
C ALA A 75 -18.00 2.07 -8.72
N VAL A 76 -18.66 3.05 -8.07
CA VAL A 76 -18.04 4.01 -7.16
C VAL A 76 -18.53 3.86 -5.73
N SER A 77 -19.85 3.89 -5.52
CA SER A 77 -20.46 3.96 -4.19
C SER A 77 -21.17 2.69 -3.76
N GLU A 78 -21.38 1.78 -4.70
CA GLU A 78 -22.08 0.52 -4.48
C GLU A 78 -21.63 -0.54 -5.48
N ALA A 79 -21.83 -1.81 -5.14
CA ALA A 79 -21.58 -2.91 -6.06
C ALA A 79 -22.56 -2.86 -7.23
N LYS A 80 -22.04 -3.00 -8.46
CA LYS A 80 -22.84 -2.97 -9.69
C LYS A 80 -22.57 -4.20 -10.56
N PRO A 81 -23.60 -4.93 -11.00
CA PRO A 81 -23.45 -5.95 -12.03
C PRO A 81 -23.48 -5.31 -13.43
N PHE A 82 -22.57 -5.74 -14.29
CA PHE A 82 -22.54 -5.36 -15.71
C PHE A 82 -22.56 -6.63 -16.57
N PHE A 83 -23.61 -6.78 -17.37
CA PHE A 83 -23.75 -7.91 -18.27
C PHE A 83 -23.43 -7.50 -19.72
N PHE A 84 -22.52 -8.22 -20.35
CA PHE A 84 -22.08 -8.02 -21.74
C PHE A 84 -22.56 -9.21 -22.57
N GLU A 85 -23.75 -9.11 -23.14
CA GLU A 85 -24.42 -10.19 -23.85
C GLU A 85 -23.57 -10.74 -24.99
N HIS A 86 -22.97 -9.87 -25.81
CA HIS A 86 -22.11 -10.25 -26.95
C HIS A 86 -20.88 -11.06 -26.57
N LEU A 87 -20.41 -10.96 -25.31
CA LEU A 87 -19.31 -11.74 -24.78
C LEU A 87 -19.80 -12.95 -23.96
N GLY A 88 -21.06 -12.97 -23.55
CA GLY A 88 -21.58 -13.93 -22.58
C GLY A 88 -20.93 -13.78 -21.20
N VAL A 89 -20.53 -12.56 -20.84
CA VAL A 89 -19.78 -12.26 -19.60
C VAL A 89 -20.60 -11.35 -18.68
N SER A 90 -20.65 -11.70 -17.40
CA SER A 90 -21.12 -10.81 -16.33
C SER A 90 -19.96 -10.41 -15.42
N VAL A 91 -19.87 -9.12 -15.09
CA VAL A 91 -18.88 -8.58 -14.14
C VAL A 91 -19.63 -8.01 -12.94
N LEU A 92 -19.47 -8.60 -11.76
CA LEU A 92 -19.85 -7.98 -10.50
C LEU A 92 -18.70 -7.06 -10.06
N ALA A 93 -18.92 -5.76 -10.13
CA ALA A 93 -17.95 -4.73 -9.80
C ALA A 93 -18.21 -4.19 -8.39
N VAL A 94 -17.28 -4.39 -7.46
CA VAL A 94 -17.39 -4.07 -6.02
C VAL A 94 -16.32 -3.06 -5.63
N PRO A 95 -16.69 -1.77 -5.42
CA PRO A 95 -15.75 -0.73 -5.01
C PRO A 95 -15.37 -0.84 -3.53
N ASP A 96 -14.29 -0.19 -3.13
CA ASP A 96 -13.92 -0.03 -1.73
C ASP A 96 -14.72 1.13 -1.11
N VAL A 97 -15.82 0.78 -0.43
CA VAL A 97 -16.68 1.74 0.25
C VAL A 97 -17.07 1.22 1.63
N PRO A 98 -17.22 2.12 2.64
CA PRO A 98 -17.74 1.73 3.95
C PRO A 98 -19.16 1.14 3.85
N GLY A 99 -19.40 0.07 4.57
CA GLY A 99 -20.73 -0.53 4.65
C GLY A 99 -20.70 -2.06 4.64
N PRO A 100 -21.87 -2.69 4.61
CA PRO A 100 -21.95 -4.13 4.54
C PRO A 100 -21.46 -4.63 3.18
N ILE A 101 -20.59 -5.64 3.21
CA ILE A 101 -20.13 -6.30 1.99
C ILE A 101 -21.32 -7.03 1.36
N PRO A 102 -21.63 -6.77 0.07
CA PRO A 102 -22.74 -7.44 -0.59
C PRO A 102 -22.47 -8.94 -0.70
N GLN A 103 -23.52 -9.72 -0.74
CA GLN A 103 -23.39 -11.13 -1.06
C GLN A 103 -22.94 -11.27 -2.52
N PHE A 104 -21.77 -11.88 -2.73
CA PHE A 104 -21.27 -12.13 -4.07
C PHE A 104 -22.06 -13.27 -4.72
N THR A 105 -22.75 -12.96 -5.81
CA THR A 105 -23.59 -13.91 -6.54
C THR A 105 -23.32 -13.84 -8.03
N ALA A 106 -23.04 -14.99 -8.64
CA ALA A 106 -22.86 -15.12 -10.06
C ALA A 106 -24.19 -14.92 -10.83
N ASP A 107 -24.12 -14.32 -11.99
CA ASP A 107 -25.29 -14.14 -12.89
C ASP A 107 -25.51 -15.44 -13.69
N SER A 108 -26.65 -16.07 -13.49
CA SER A 108 -27.00 -17.34 -14.18
C SER A 108 -27.16 -17.20 -15.69
N ARG A 109 -27.29 -15.99 -16.22
CA ARG A 109 -27.41 -15.72 -17.68
C ARG A 109 -26.03 -15.74 -18.36
N ALA A 110 -24.97 -15.52 -17.59
CA ALA A 110 -23.62 -15.42 -18.14
C ALA A 110 -22.96 -16.80 -18.27
N ARG A 111 -22.24 -17.00 -19.37
CA ARG A 111 -21.35 -18.15 -19.53
C ARG A 111 -20.13 -18.03 -18.63
N HIS A 112 -19.62 -16.81 -18.45
CA HIS A 112 -18.49 -16.51 -17.60
C HIS A 112 -18.86 -15.40 -16.62
N ASN A 113 -18.59 -15.65 -15.34
CA ASN A 113 -18.79 -14.67 -14.29
C ASN A 113 -17.45 -14.18 -13.78
N ILE A 114 -17.29 -12.87 -13.63
CA ILE A 114 -16.10 -12.20 -13.12
C ILE A 114 -16.48 -11.42 -11.86
N LEU A 115 -15.69 -11.57 -10.80
CA LEU A 115 -15.71 -10.66 -9.67
C LEU A 115 -14.57 -9.65 -9.83
N LEU A 116 -14.89 -8.38 -9.94
CA LEU A 116 -13.92 -7.27 -9.92
C LEU A 116 -14.10 -6.52 -8.61
N ILE A 117 -13.12 -6.57 -7.73
CA ILE A 117 -13.24 -6.02 -6.38
C ILE A 117 -11.95 -5.33 -5.94
N HIS A 118 -12.09 -4.18 -5.26
CA HIS A 118 -11.00 -3.54 -4.53
C HIS A 118 -11.16 -3.86 -3.05
N ALA A 119 -10.28 -4.70 -2.50
CA ALA A 119 -10.40 -5.20 -1.14
C ALA A 119 -9.09 -5.80 -0.60
N ASP A 120 -8.97 -5.81 0.73
CA ASP A 120 -8.00 -6.61 1.48
C ASP A 120 -8.57 -8.03 1.69
N VAL A 121 -7.90 -9.05 1.16
CA VAL A 121 -8.29 -10.46 1.37
C VAL A 121 -7.44 -11.05 2.48
N ASP A 122 -8.10 -11.57 3.52
CA ASP A 122 -7.43 -12.14 4.69
C ASP A 122 -6.41 -13.23 4.31
N ASP A 123 -5.29 -13.25 5.06
CA ASP A 123 -4.20 -14.23 4.98
C ASP A 123 -3.44 -14.28 3.64
N VAL A 124 -3.62 -13.30 2.76
CA VAL A 124 -2.96 -13.27 1.44
C VAL A 124 -1.65 -12.49 1.48
N VAL A 125 -1.58 -11.42 2.25
CA VAL A 125 -0.42 -10.53 2.33
C VAL A 125 0.11 -10.48 3.76
N PRO A 126 1.43 -10.38 3.98
CA PRO A 126 2.00 -10.25 5.31
C PRO A 126 1.35 -9.10 6.09
N ARG A 127 0.99 -9.34 7.36
CA ARG A 127 0.35 -8.35 8.25
C ARG A 127 1.05 -7.00 8.29
N TYR A 128 2.34 -7.00 8.15
CA TYR A 128 3.17 -5.80 8.08
C TYR A 128 2.78 -4.87 6.91
N TYR A 129 2.42 -5.43 5.75
CA TYR A 129 1.99 -4.64 4.58
C TYR A 129 0.55 -4.13 4.76
N ALA A 130 -0.32 -5.00 5.24
CA ALA A 130 -1.72 -4.68 5.52
C ALA A 130 -1.88 -3.60 6.62
N ASP A 131 -0.90 -3.43 7.50
CA ASP A 131 -0.93 -2.40 8.55
C ASP A 131 -0.54 -0.99 8.06
N LEU A 132 0.12 -0.88 6.90
CA LEU A 132 0.57 0.39 6.33
C LEU A 132 -0.48 1.05 5.42
N ASP A 133 -1.26 0.24 4.74
CA ASP A 133 -2.29 0.69 3.79
C ASP A 133 -3.49 -0.24 3.93
N ARG A 134 -4.61 0.27 4.47
CA ARG A 134 -5.77 -0.54 4.81
C ARG A 134 -6.93 -0.20 3.90
N ALA A 135 -7.32 -1.16 3.07
CA ALA A 135 -8.61 -1.11 2.39
C ALA A 135 -9.75 -0.99 3.42
N THR A 136 -10.80 -0.28 3.07
CA THR A 136 -12.03 -0.20 3.86
C THR A 136 -12.78 -1.54 3.83
N VAL A 137 -12.76 -2.20 2.66
CA VAL A 137 -13.38 -3.50 2.44
C VAL A 137 -12.37 -4.61 2.76
N ARG A 138 -12.69 -5.44 3.74
CA ARG A 138 -11.94 -6.65 4.09
C ARG A 138 -12.81 -7.87 3.89
N VAL A 139 -12.29 -8.86 3.18
CA VAL A 139 -13.05 -10.06 2.80
C VAL A 139 -12.27 -11.30 3.22
N ALA A 140 -12.91 -12.19 3.98
CA ALA A 140 -12.31 -13.49 4.20
C ALA A 140 -12.29 -14.28 2.88
N ARG A 141 -11.18 -14.97 2.61
CA ARG A 141 -11.00 -15.73 1.36
C ARG A 141 -12.17 -16.68 1.05
N LYS A 142 -12.77 -17.31 2.07
CA LYS A 142 -13.94 -18.18 1.93
C LYS A 142 -15.20 -17.46 1.44
N ASP A 143 -15.33 -16.16 1.77
CA ASP A 143 -16.51 -15.36 1.44
C ASP A 143 -16.47 -14.86 -0.01
N LEU A 144 -15.31 -14.93 -0.68
CA LEU A 144 -15.19 -14.68 -2.12
C LEU A 144 -15.95 -15.70 -2.99
N ARG A 145 -16.24 -16.90 -2.45
CA ARG A 145 -16.91 -17.99 -3.17
C ARG A 145 -16.29 -18.26 -4.54
N LEU A 146 -14.98 -18.53 -4.53
CA LEU A 146 -14.13 -18.61 -5.72
C LEU A 146 -14.65 -19.56 -6.80
N GLU A 147 -15.39 -20.60 -6.40
CA GLU A 147 -15.99 -21.60 -7.28
C GLU A 147 -17.10 -21.05 -8.20
N GLN A 148 -17.67 -19.88 -7.89
CA GLN A 148 -18.71 -19.25 -8.70
C GLN A 148 -18.17 -18.39 -9.85
N TRP A 149 -16.86 -18.12 -9.85
CA TRP A 149 -16.23 -17.14 -10.75
C TRP A 149 -15.30 -17.82 -11.73
N SER A 150 -15.42 -17.43 -13.01
CA SER A 150 -14.39 -17.78 -14.00
C SER A 150 -13.08 -17.04 -13.73
N TYR A 151 -13.17 -15.82 -13.15
CA TYR A 151 -12.03 -15.00 -12.77
C TYR A 151 -12.38 -14.03 -11.63
N VAL A 152 -11.45 -13.82 -10.70
CA VAL A 152 -11.55 -12.81 -9.64
C VAL A 152 -10.39 -11.85 -9.78
N ALA A 153 -10.69 -10.62 -10.20
CA ALA A 153 -9.73 -9.53 -10.33
C ALA A 153 -9.72 -8.70 -9.04
N LEU A 154 -8.62 -8.75 -8.31
CA LEU A 154 -8.44 -8.08 -7.02
C LEU A 154 -7.57 -6.83 -7.18
N GLY A 155 -7.97 -5.73 -6.54
CA GLY A 155 -7.20 -4.50 -6.37
C GLY A 155 -6.87 -4.23 -4.92
N HIS A 156 -6.02 -3.24 -4.65
CA HIS A 156 -5.48 -2.75 -3.40
C HIS A 156 -3.97 -3.04 -3.26
N TYR A 157 -3.53 -4.28 -3.39
CA TYR A 157 -2.11 -4.59 -3.27
C TYR A 157 -1.31 -4.22 -4.51
N HIS A 158 -0.17 -3.58 -4.32
CA HIS A 158 0.68 -3.05 -5.39
C HIS A 158 1.60 -4.10 -6.01
N VAL A 159 1.63 -5.33 -5.48
CA VAL A 159 2.47 -6.42 -5.94
C VAL A 159 1.60 -7.54 -6.51
N TYR A 160 2.07 -8.17 -7.61
CA TYR A 160 1.41 -9.36 -8.15
C TYR A 160 1.32 -10.44 -7.07
N GLN A 161 0.11 -10.91 -6.80
CA GLN A 161 -0.13 -11.99 -5.84
C GLN A 161 -1.22 -12.93 -6.33
N ARG A 162 -0.91 -14.22 -6.37
CA ARG A 162 -1.89 -15.27 -6.63
C ARG A 162 -2.60 -15.63 -5.33
N VAL A 163 -3.92 -15.50 -5.31
CA VAL A 163 -4.79 -15.89 -4.19
C VAL A 163 -5.35 -17.30 -4.39
N ALA A 164 -5.74 -17.62 -5.62
CA ALA A 164 -6.24 -18.94 -6.01
C ALA A 164 -5.92 -19.21 -7.49
N GLU A 165 -6.40 -20.31 -8.04
CA GLU A 165 -6.20 -20.64 -9.47
C GLU A 165 -6.81 -19.59 -10.40
N ASN A 166 -7.96 -19.04 -10.01
CA ASN A 166 -8.72 -18.04 -10.75
C ASN A 166 -8.78 -16.67 -10.08
N ALA A 167 -7.98 -16.39 -9.04
CA ALA A 167 -8.03 -15.15 -8.27
C ALA A 167 -6.65 -14.52 -8.07
N PHE A 168 -6.50 -13.24 -8.46
CA PHE A 168 -5.21 -12.56 -8.47
C PHE A 168 -5.32 -11.08 -8.15
N TYR A 169 -4.34 -10.57 -7.43
CA TYR A 169 -3.93 -9.17 -7.47
C TYR A 169 -2.95 -8.99 -8.63
N SER A 170 -3.24 -8.08 -9.57
CA SER A 170 -2.31 -7.79 -10.67
C SER A 170 -1.11 -6.97 -10.21
N GLY A 171 -1.25 -6.26 -9.11
CA GLY A 171 -0.32 -5.23 -8.70
C GLY A 171 -0.52 -3.92 -9.46
N SER A 172 0.25 -2.90 -9.10
CA SER A 172 0.25 -1.59 -9.76
C SER A 172 1.08 -1.60 -11.04
N LEU A 173 0.81 -0.64 -11.92
CA LEU A 173 1.56 -0.46 -13.18
C LEU A 173 2.88 0.29 -13.00
N ASP A 174 3.06 0.97 -11.86
CA ASP A 174 4.28 1.69 -11.49
C ASP A 174 4.52 1.58 -9.98
N TYR A 175 5.64 2.07 -9.49
CA TYR A 175 6.00 2.10 -8.08
C TYR A 175 5.34 3.28 -7.39
N THR A 176 4.24 3.03 -6.71
CA THR A 176 3.39 4.07 -6.08
C THR A 176 3.16 3.85 -4.59
N SER A 177 3.62 2.71 -4.01
CA SER A 177 3.41 2.41 -2.60
C SER A 177 4.20 3.34 -1.68
N LEU A 178 3.73 3.50 -0.44
CA LEU A 178 4.46 4.19 0.62
C LEU A 178 5.82 3.54 0.93
N ASN A 179 5.95 2.25 0.64
CA ASN A 179 7.19 1.49 0.79
C ASN A 179 7.62 0.84 -0.53
N VAL A 180 8.02 1.68 -1.47
CA VAL A 180 8.53 1.28 -2.79
C VAL A 180 9.62 0.19 -2.71
N TRP A 181 10.44 0.25 -1.66
CA TRP A 181 11.56 -0.68 -1.47
C TRP A 181 11.10 -2.09 -1.09
N TYR A 182 9.96 -2.19 -0.41
CA TYR A 182 9.31 -3.47 -0.17
C TYR A 182 8.79 -4.05 -1.49
N ASP A 183 8.10 -3.24 -2.27
CA ASP A 183 7.63 -3.65 -3.59
C ASP A 183 8.78 -4.18 -4.46
N LEU A 184 9.94 -3.49 -4.44
CA LEU A 184 11.14 -3.93 -5.15
C LEU A 184 11.67 -5.27 -4.63
N ALA A 185 11.70 -5.47 -3.31
CA ALA A 185 12.16 -6.72 -2.70
C ALA A 185 11.25 -7.91 -3.06
N GLU A 186 9.92 -7.71 -3.06
CA GLU A 186 8.94 -8.73 -3.42
C GLU A 186 8.86 -8.99 -4.94
N GLN A 187 9.30 -8.06 -5.75
CA GLN A 187 9.20 -8.12 -7.21
C GLN A 187 10.16 -9.05 -7.90
N HIS A 188 11.10 -9.66 -7.23
CA HIS A 188 12.04 -10.60 -7.86
C HIS A 188 11.35 -11.71 -8.70
N LYS A 189 10.01 -11.80 -8.64
CA LYS A 189 9.23 -12.83 -9.33
C LYS A 189 8.54 -12.33 -10.62
N LYS A 190 7.95 -11.12 -10.66
CA LYS A 190 7.09 -10.70 -11.79
C LYS A 190 7.24 -9.22 -12.22
N GLY A 191 7.68 -8.31 -11.36
CA GLY A 191 7.74 -6.87 -11.66
C GLY A 191 6.37 -6.19 -11.62
N LYS A 192 6.28 -4.99 -12.19
CA LYS A 192 5.02 -4.24 -12.38
C LYS A 192 4.37 -4.67 -13.69
N GLY A 193 3.01 -4.69 -13.72
CA GLY A 193 2.35 -5.16 -14.93
C GLY A 193 0.85 -5.39 -14.77
N PHE A 194 0.31 -6.18 -15.66
CA PHE A 194 -1.11 -6.56 -15.68
C PHE A 194 -1.27 -8.03 -16.07
N ILE A 195 -2.44 -8.59 -15.83
CA ILE A 195 -2.77 -9.98 -16.11
C ILE A 195 -3.68 -10.04 -17.33
N GLU A 196 -3.35 -10.89 -18.31
CA GLU A 196 -4.24 -11.34 -19.36
C GLU A 196 -4.82 -12.70 -18.96
N VAL A 197 -6.14 -12.87 -19.13
CA VAL A 197 -6.85 -14.10 -18.80
C VAL A 197 -7.69 -14.55 -19.97
N ASP A 198 -7.52 -15.79 -20.37
CA ASP A 198 -8.43 -16.47 -21.29
C ASP A 198 -9.52 -17.19 -20.48
N LEU A 199 -10.73 -16.62 -20.48
CA LEU A 199 -11.86 -17.15 -19.72
C LEU A 199 -12.33 -18.54 -20.20
N ALA A 200 -12.08 -18.90 -21.46
CA ALA A 200 -12.49 -20.18 -22.01
C ALA A 200 -11.59 -21.33 -21.49
N THR A 201 -10.31 -21.06 -21.30
CA THR A 201 -9.32 -22.06 -20.87
C THR A 201 -8.91 -21.91 -19.42
N GLY A 202 -9.20 -20.78 -18.78
CA GLY A 202 -8.71 -20.42 -17.44
C GLY A 202 -7.21 -20.07 -17.41
N LYS A 203 -6.53 -20.03 -18.55
CA LYS A 203 -5.11 -19.66 -18.61
C LYS A 203 -4.93 -18.17 -18.34
N HIS A 204 -3.86 -17.86 -17.65
CA HIS A 204 -3.49 -16.48 -17.38
C HIS A 204 -2.01 -16.23 -17.68
N GLU A 205 -1.70 -15.03 -18.14
CA GLU A 205 -0.35 -14.58 -18.40
C GLU A 205 -0.13 -13.20 -17.76
N PHE A 206 1.02 -13.02 -17.09
CA PHE A 206 1.41 -11.74 -16.53
C PHE A 206 2.30 -10.99 -17.53
N HIS A 207 1.84 -9.84 -17.98
CA HIS A 207 2.57 -8.94 -18.86
C HIS A 207 3.30 -7.88 -18.05
N SER A 208 4.63 -7.99 -18.01
CA SER A 208 5.47 -7.01 -17.32
C SER A 208 5.46 -5.67 -18.08
N VAL A 209 5.33 -4.59 -17.33
CA VAL A 209 5.43 -3.20 -17.83
C VAL A 209 6.70 -2.59 -17.26
N GLN A 210 7.47 -1.93 -18.13
CA GLN A 210 8.63 -1.20 -17.66
C GLN A 210 8.16 0.10 -16.97
N PRO A 211 8.50 0.30 -15.69
CA PRO A 211 8.17 1.53 -14.99
C PRO A 211 8.76 2.76 -15.67
N SER A 212 8.09 3.91 -15.51
CA SER A 212 8.52 5.19 -16.09
C SER A 212 9.87 5.67 -15.54
N ARG A 213 10.24 5.18 -14.35
CA ARG A 213 11.45 5.52 -13.61
C ARG A 213 12.17 4.25 -13.18
N GLU A 214 13.50 4.29 -13.21
CA GLU A 214 14.32 3.21 -12.67
C GLU A 214 14.52 3.40 -11.16
N PHE A 215 14.20 2.35 -10.39
CA PHE A 215 14.40 2.30 -8.94
C PHE A 215 15.59 1.39 -8.64
N LEU A 216 16.55 1.90 -7.90
CA LEU A 216 17.77 1.18 -7.56
C LEU A 216 17.96 1.09 -6.06
N GLU A 217 18.04 -0.13 -5.54
CA GLU A 217 18.55 -0.39 -4.23
C GLU A 217 20.02 -0.79 -4.32
N LEU A 218 20.89 0.08 -3.82
CA LEU A 218 22.32 -0.19 -3.79
C LEU A 218 22.64 -1.23 -2.70
N ARG A 219 23.76 -1.90 -2.82
CA ARG A 219 24.18 -2.86 -1.80
C ARG A 219 24.33 -2.19 -0.45
N GLU A 220 23.78 -2.85 0.56
CA GLU A 220 23.83 -2.39 1.93
C GLU A 220 25.28 -2.33 2.43
N ILE A 221 25.62 -1.25 3.16
CA ILE A 221 26.92 -1.07 3.80
C ILE A 221 26.78 -1.43 5.27
N GLN A 222 27.63 -2.35 5.75
CA GLN A 222 27.75 -2.69 7.17
C GLN A 222 28.83 -1.80 7.79
N ALA A 223 28.42 -0.75 8.51
CA ALA A 223 29.32 0.29 9.01
C ALA A 223 29.91 -0.01 10.40
N ARG A 224 29.66 -1.20 10.97
CA ARG A 224 30.19 -1.58 12.28
C ARG A 224 31.73 -1.50 12.27
N ASN A 225 32.28 -0.69 13.14
CA ASN A 225 33.72 -0.44 13.30
C ASN A 225 34.41 0.22 12.09
N MET A 226 33.66 0.79 11.16
CA MET A 226 34.25 1.56 10.07
C MET A 226 34.43 3.03 10.48
N SER A 227 35.54 3.61 10.03
CA SER A 227 35.78 5.06 10.10
C SER A 227 34.89 5.82 9.09
N VAL A 228 34.73 7.13 9.28
CA VAL A 228 34.02 8.01 8.35
C VAL A 228 34.55 7.88 6.92
N ALA A 229 35.88 7.91 6.77
CA ALA A 229 36.54 7.81 5.46
C ALA A 229 36.28 6.46 4.75
N GLU A 230 36.21 5.36 5.49
CA GLU A 230 35.88 4.03 4.94
C GLU A 230 34.44 3.96 4.50
N ILE A 231 33.51 4.57 5.27
CA ILE A 231 32.10 4.63 4.89
C ILE A 231 31.91 5.49 3.65
N ASP A 232 32.51 6.68 3.58
CA ASP A 232 32.47 7.55 2.42
C ASP A 232 33.03 6.87 1.15
N ALA A 233 34.14 6.14 1.30
CA ALA A 233 34.70 5.36 0.22
C ALA A 233 33.78 4.21 -0.21
N ALA A 234 33.07 3.57 0.73
CA ALA A 234 32.10 2.53 0.43
C ALA A 234 30.87 3.10 -0.30
N ILE A 235 30.33 4.24 0.14
CA ILE A 235 29.23 4.95 -0.54
C ILE A 235 29.62 5.25 -1.99
N ARG A 236 30.80 5.82 -2.20
CA ARG A 236 31.31 6.15 -3.53
C ARG A 236 31.39 4.91 -4.42
N ARG A 237 31.98 3.83 -3.93
CA ARG A 237 32.07 2.56 -4.67
C ARG A 237 30.72 2.01 -5.08
N GLU A 238 29.71 2.05 -4.19
CA GLU A 238 28.38 1.54 -4.50
C GLU A 238 27.68 2.41 -5.56
N VAL A 239 27.84 3.73 -5.53
CA VAL A 239 27.33 4.64 -6.56
C VAL A 239 28.02 4.44 -7.91
N GLU A 240 29.36 4.29 -7.90
CA GLU A 240 30.16 4.10 -9.14
C GLU A 240 29.92 2.74 -9.81
N ARG A 241 29.51 1.72 -9.04
CA ARG A 241 29.17 0.39 -9.58
C ARG A 241 27.88 0.37 -10.37
N VAL A 242 27.03 1.40 -10.27
CA VAL A 242 25.76 1.43 -11.00
C VAL A 242 26.04 1.56 -12.48
N ARG A 243 25.68 0.52 -13.23
CA ARG A 243 25.81 0.53 -14.69
C ARG A 243 24.90 1.62 -15.28
N GLY A 244 25.47 2.54 -16.03
CA GLY A 244 24.74 3.68 -16.58
C GLY A 244 24.50 4.83 -15.59
N GLY A 245 25.15 4.80 -14.40
CA GLY A 245 25.05 5.87 -13.39
C GLY A 245 23.73 5.92 -12.65
N ILE A 246 23.62 6.91 -11.75
CA ILE A 246 22.43 7.15 -10.92
C ILE A 246 21.54 8.28 -11.45
N ASP A 247 21.89 8.87 -12.58
CA ASP A 247 21.24 10.05 -13.13
C ASP A 247 19.79 9.73 -13.50
N ASP A 248 18.87 10.61 -13.12
CA ASP A 248 17.40 10.48 -13.31
C ASP A 248 16.72 9.24 -12.68
N LYS A 249 17.42 8.53 -11.79
CA LYS A 249 16.91 7.34 -11.11
C LYS A 249 16.50 7.63 -9.67
N VAL A 250 15.62 6.79 -9.11
CA VAL A 250 15.30 6.79 -7.69
C VAL A 250 16.20 5.79 -7.00
N VAL A 251 17.07 6.28 -6.10
CA VAL A 251 18.15 5.47 -5.52
C VAL A 251 18.03 5.42 -4.01
N ARG A 252 18.15 4.22 -3.43
CA ARG A 252 18.32 4.02 -1.97
C ARG A 252 19.66 3.34 -1.68
N LEU A 253 20.33 3.85 -0.67
CA LEU A 253 21.49 3.19 -0.04
C LEU A 253 21.24 3.05 1.45
N THR A 254 21.23 1.82 1.94
CA THR A 254 21.11 1.52 3.37
C THR A 254 22.50 1.35 3.99
N ILE A 255 22.74 2.04 5.10
CA ILE A 255 23.95 1.86 5.93
C ILE A 255 23.50 1.36 7.29
N ARG A 256 23.90 0.13 7.66
CA ARG A 256 23.60 -0.45 8.98
C ARG A 256 24.70 -0.20 9.98
N ASP A 257 24.31 -0.22 11.22
CA ASP A 257 25.21 -0.12 12.38
C ASP A 257 26.08 1.14 12.38
N ILE A 258 25.54 2.27 11.81
CA ILE A 258 26.24 3.56 11.81
C ILE A 258 25.84 4.39 13.05
N PRO A 259 26.79 4.75 13.95
CA PRO A 259 26.52 5.64 15.06
C PRO A 259 26.10 7.03 14.57
N ARG A 260 25.21 7.71 15.32
CA ARG A 260 24.69 9.03 14.93
C ARG A 260 25.76 10.10 14.69
N HIS A 261 26.82 10.10 15.50
CA HIS A 261 27.90 11.07 15.33
C HIS A 261 28.66 10.81 14.03
N VAL A 262 28.97 9.55 13.70
CA VAL A 262 29.62 9.17 12.45
C VAL A 262 28.77 9.55 11.24
N ALA A 263 27.46 9.30 11.30
CA ALA A 263 26.53 9.66 10.22
C ALA A 263 26.47 11.18 9.95
N ARG A 264 26.76 12.02 10.96
CA ARG A 264 26.82 13.48 10.81
C ARG A 264 28.13 13.98 10.21
N GLU A 265 29.17 13.18 10.25
CA GLU A 265 30.51 13.52 9.76
C GLU A 265 30.76 13.04 8.32
N LEU A 266 29.79 12.34 7.70
CA LEU A 266 29.90 11.88 6.32
C LEU A 266 30.10 13.04 5.35
N ASP A 267 30.69 12.77 4.18
CA ASP A 267 30.88 13.78 3.13
C ASP A 267 29.55 14.28 2.57
N HIS A 268 28.97 15.27 3.25
CA HIS A 268 27.71 15.91 2.83
C HIS A 268 27.81 16.63 1.48
N ARG A 269 29.02 16.96 1.01
CA ARG A 269 29.20 17.56 -0.32
C ARG A 269 28.96 16.49 -1.39
N ALA A 270 29.60 15.34 -1.26
CA ALA A 270 29.37 14.22 -2.17
C ALA A 270 27.90 13.75 -2.15
N LEU A 271 27.31 13.65 -0.96
CA LEU A 271 25.88 13.28 -0.83
C LEU A 271 24.95 14.29 -1.51
N ARG A 272 25.25 15.58 -1.44
CA ARG A 272 24.48 16.62 -2.17
C ARG A 272 24.62 16.46 -3.68
N GLU A 273 25.80 16.12 -4.19
CA GLU A 273 26.00 15.88 -5.62
C GLU A 273 25.22 14.63 -6.10
N TYR A 274 25.18 13.56 -5.31
CA TYR A 274 24.34 12.40 -5.65
C TYR A 274 22.84 12.76 -5.67
N LYS A 275 22.38 13.58 -4.71
CA LYS A 275 20.99 14.07 -4.67
C LYS A 275 20.63 14.99 -5.82
N LYS A 276 21.59 15.69 -6.43
CA LYS A 276 21.36 16.52 -7.63
C LYS A 276 21.30 15.69 -8.90
N ARG A 277 22.10 14.65 -8.98
CA ARG A 277 22.18 13.78 -10.16
C ARG A 277 21.01 12.82 -10.23
N ALA A 278 20.71 12.15 -9.15
CA ALA A 278 19.56 11.25 -9.06
C ALA A 278 18.24 12.05 -9.06
N LEU A 279 17.17 11.47 -9.56
CA LEU A 279 15.82 12.02 -9.37
C LEU A 279 15.48 12.09 -7.87
N SER A 280 15.89 11.06 -7.13
CA SER A 280 15.85 11.02 -5.67
C SER A 280 16.98 10.13 -5.17
N PHE A 281 17.75 10.60 -4.18
CA PHE A 281 18.77 9.79 -3.51
C PHE A 281 18.48 9.74 -2.02
N HIS A 282 18.05 8.57 -1.54
CA HIS A 282 17.71 8.32 -0.15
C HIS A 282 18.83 7.54 0.54
N LEU A 283 19.48 8.17 1.54
CA LEU A 283 20.43 7.53 2.42
C LEU A 283 19.69 7.09 3.70
N ASP A 284 19.52 5.78 3.86
CA ASP A 284 18.89 5.17 5.04
C ASP A 284 19.98 4.76 6.05
N ALA A 285 20.31 5.67 6.95
CA ALA A 285 21.32 5.45 7.97
C ALA A 285 20.71 4.84 9.24
N ARG A 286 20.90 3.54 9.45
CA ARG A 286 20.37 2.78 10.58
C ARG A 286 21.40 2.65 11.70
N LYS A 287 20.95 2.99 12.91
CA LYS A 287 21.78 2.88 14.09
C LYS A 287 22.07 1.41 14.42
N PRO A 288 23.17 1.16 15.17
CA PRO A 288 23.39 -0.15 15.77
C PRO A 288 22.19 -0.57 16.59
N GLU A 289 21.71 -1.79 16.38
CA GLU A 289 20.75 -2.39 17.29
C GLU A 289 21.43 -2.55 18.64
N ILE A 290 20.87 -1.93 19.65
CA ILE A 290 21.28 -2.19 21.04
C ILE A 290 20.79 -3.60 21.34
N ALA A 291 21.67 -4.60 21.22
CA ALA A 291 21.41 -5.90 21.76
C ALA A 291 21.11 -5.69 23.26
N ARG A 292 19.85 -5.76 23.66
CA ARG A 292 19.52 -5.91 25.07
C ARG A 292 20.21 -7.22 25.47
N ARG A 293 21.32 -7.12 26.18
CA ARG A 293 21.87 -8.27 26.88
C ARG A 293 20.74 -8.72 27.81
N ASP A 294 20.14 -9.83 27.46
CA ASP A 294 19.34 -10.56 28.43
C ASP A 294 20.29 -10.86 29.59
N VAL A 295 20.12 -10.14 30.68
CA VAL A 295 20.79 -10.48 31.93
C VAL A 295 20.14 -11.79 32.32
N ALA A 296 20.84 -12.87 32.06
CA ALA A 296 20.42 -14.21 32.43
C ALA A 296 20.09 -14.19 33.92
N GLY A 297 18.79 -14.33 34.25
CA GLY A 297 18.31 -14.43 35.64
C GLY A 297 17.24 -13.43 36.08
N ALA A 298 16.86 -12.42 35.28
CA ALA A 298 15.71 -11.58 35.62
C ALA A 298 14.43 -12.20 35.03
N PRO A 299 13.34 -12.41 35.81
CA PRO A 299 12.08 -12.87 35.28
C PRO A 299 11.56 -11.84 34.27
N SER A 300 11.24 -12.29 33.05
CA SER A 300 10.78 -11.48 31.92
C SER A 300 9.36 -10.95 32.10
N ARG A 301 9.11 -10.22 33.18
CA ARG A 301 7.88 -9.47 33.35
C ARG A 301 8.07 -8.13 32.63
N ARG A 302 7.39 -7.93 31.52
CA ARG A 302 7.30 -6.59 30.91
C ARG A 302 6.80 -5.63 31.98
N PRO A 303 7.49 -4.49 32.24
CA PRO A 303 7.00 -3.55 33.22
C PRO A 303 5.56 -3.14 32.84
N SER A 304 4.67 -3.16 33.80
CA SER A 304 3.31 -2.68 33.60
C SER A 304 3.33 -1.18 33.26
N LEU A 305 2.27 -0.66 32.64
CA LEU A 305 2.14 0.78 32.39
C LEU A 305 2.31 1.55 33.70
N ALA A 306 1.78 1.03 34.79
CA ALA A 306 1.93 1.58 36.15
C ALA A 306 3.41 1.67 36.59
N ASP A 307 4.22 0.62 36.33
CA ASP A 307 5.66 0.62 36.65
C ASP A 307 6.42 1.65 35.81
N VAL A 308 6.07 1.79 34.52
CA VAL A 308 6.68 2.79 33.62
C VAL A 308 6.35 4.21 34.07
N VAL A 309 5.08 4.50 34.37
CA VAL A 309 4.61 5.83 34.82
C VAL A 309 5.28 6.18 36.14
N ARG A 310 5.28 5.26 37.11
CA ARG A 310 5.93 5.45 38.41
C ARG A 310 7.43 5.74 38.25
N GLY A 311 8.14 4.98 37.41
CA GLY A 311 9.55 5.19 37.13
C GLY A 311 9.83 6.57 36.51
N GLN A 312 9.02 7.00 35.56
CA GLN A 312 9.16 8.31 34.89
C GLN A 312 8.91 9.47 35.86
N LEU A 313 7.85 9.42 36.68
CA LEU A 313 7.54 10.44 37.67
C LEU A 313 8.60 10.53 38.78
N SER A 314 9.16 9.37 39.18
CA SER A 314 10.24 9.32 40.17
C SER A 314 11.56 9.91 39.68
N ALA A 315 11.88 9.74 38.37
CA ALA A 315 13.13 10.17 37.79
C ALA A 315 13.10 11.61 37.23
N ARG A 316 11.93 12.19 37.00
CA ARG A 316 11.79 13.53 36.37
C ARG A 316 12.30 14.63 37.29
N PRO A 317 13.14 15.58 36.83
CA PRO A 317 13.47 16.78 37.59
C PRO A 317 12.20 17.58 37.91
N ILE A 318 12.01 17.96 39.16
CA ILE A 318 10.88 18.79 39.63
C ILE A 318 11.43 19.97 40.43
N PRO A 319 10.70 21.12 40.48
CA PRO A 319 11.00 22.23 41.39
C PRO A 319 11.10 21.80 42.84
N ALA A 320 11.94 22.48 43.61
CA ALA A 320 12.26 22.10 44.99
C ALA A 320 11.07 22.23 45.97
N ASP A 321 10.07 22.98 45.58
CA ASP A 321 8.82 23.22 46.33
C ASP A 321 7.73 22.15 46.09
N LEU A 322 7.98 21.21 45.19
CA LEU A 322 7.05 20.11 44.92
C LEU A 322 7.46 18.82 45.61
N ASP A 323 6.49 18.19 46.29
CA ASP A 323 6.66 16.88 46.90
C ASP A 323 6.58 15.78 45.86
N ARG A 324 7.72 15.10 45.64
CA ARG A 324 7.84 14.00 44.67
C ARG A 324 6.94 12.82 45.03
N ALA A 325 6.81 12.49 46.32
CA ALA A 325 6.00 11.36 46.75
C ALA A 325 4.53 11.62 46.39
N ARG A 326 4.09 12.86 46.66
CA ARG A 326 2.72 13.29 46.33
C ARG A 326 2.46 13.34 44.81
N LEU A 327 3.45 13.75 44.00
CA LEU A 327 3.35 13.74 42.53
C LEU A 327 3.18 12.30 42.03
N VAL A 328 3.96 11.36 42.50
CA VAL A 328 3.87 9.94 42.14
C VAL A 328 2.53 9.35 42.54
N GLU A 329 2.08 9.58 43.79
CA GLU A 329 0.78 9.14 44.28
C GLU A 329 -0.38 9.65 43.42
N LEU A 330 -0.36 10.94 43.08
CA LEU A 330 -1.39 11.56 42.27
C LEU A 330 -1.39 11.00 40.82
N GLY A 331 -0.20 10.81 40.24
CA GLY A 331 -0.06 10.21 38.91
C GLY A 331 -0.56 8.77 38.82
N MET A 332 -0.32 7.99 39.89
CA MET A 332 -0.85 6.62 39.98
C MET A 332 -2.35 6.60 40.13
N LYS A 333 -2.92 7.50 40.95
CA LYS A 333 -4.36 7.64 41.10
C LYS A 333 -5.05 7.98 39.77
N TYR A 334 -4.53 8.94 39.00
CA TYR A 334 -5.09 9.26 37.68
C TYR A 334 -5.01 8.11 36.69
N LEU A 335 -3.97 7.27 36.80
CA LEU A 335 -3.88 6.08 35.97
C LEU A 335 -4.96 5.05 36.29
N GLU A 336 -5.19 4.81 37.60
CA GLU A 336 -6.27 3.93 38.11
C GLU A 336 -7.66 4.46 37.71
N ASP A 337 -7.89 5.76 37.87
CA ASP A 337 -9.14 6.43 37.48
C ASP A 337 -9.38 6.30 35.96
N ALA A 338 -8.34 6.41 35.12
CA ALA A 338 -8.43 6.26 33.66
C ALA A 338 -8.74 4.81 33.23
N ASP A 339 -8.18 3.82 33.92
CA ASP A 339 -8.47 2.40 33.69
C ASP A 339 -9.90 2.01 34.13
N ALA A 340 -10.48 2.76 35.10
CA ALA A 340 -11.84 2.54 35.57
C ALA A 340 -12.93 3.12 34.65
N PHE A 341 -12.58 4.02 33.72
CA PHE A 341 -13.50 4.56 32.72
C PHE A 341 -13.49 3.69 31.46
N PRO A 342 -14.59 2.97 31.15
CA PRO A 342 -14.69 2.30 29.85
C PRO A 342 -14.64 3.37 28.74
N PRO A 343 -14.05 3.08 27.55
CA PRO A 343 -14.11 3.99 26.43
C PRO A 343 -15.57 4.34 26.14
N PRO A 344 -15.89 5.60 25.78
CA PRO A 344 -17.26 5.99 25.48
C PRO A 344 -17.82 5.02 24.46
N ALA A 345 -18.97 4.41 24.80
CA ALA A 345 -19.73 3.58 23.89
C ALA A 345 -19.95 4.41 22.60
N ALA A 346 -19.58 3.84 21.45
CA ALA A 346 -19.85 4.45 20.17
C ALA A 346 -21.34 4.83 20.16
N ALA A 347 -21.63 6.12 19.97
CA ALA A 347 -22.98 6.63 19.94
C ALA A 347 -23.75 5.87 18.83
N VAL A 348 -24.64 5.00 19.25
CA VAL A 348 -25.70 4.45 18.40
C VAL A 348 -26.55 5.67 18.06
N ALA A 349 -26.49 6.14 16.82
CA ALA A 349 -27.40 7.15 16.31
C ALA A 349 -28.78 6.52 16.32
N ASP A 350 -29.61 6.90 17.30
CA ASP A 350 -31.04 6.66 17.26
C ASP A 350 -31.61 7.32 15.99
N SER A 351 -32.01 6.48 15.06
CA SER A 351 -32.87 6.87 13.96
C SER A 351 -34.31 6.85 14.47
N ASP A 352 -34.82 8.01 14.91
CA ASP A 352 -36.25 8.27 15.00
C ASP A 352 -36.52 9.74 14.62
N GLY A 353 -37.28 9.93 13.50
CA GLY A 353 -37.82 11.22 13.06
C GLY A 353 -37.85 11.38 11.58
#